data_825ccd4fbe7ee9c14334761139eacf94
#
_entry.id   825ccd4fbe7ee9c14334761139eacf94
#
_cell.length_a   1.000
_cell.length_b   1.000
_cell.length_c   1.000
_cell.angle_alpha   90.00
_cell.angle_beta   90.00
_cell.angle_gamma   90.00
#
_symmetry.space_group_name_H-M   'P 1'
#
loop_
_entity.id
_entity.type
_entity.pdbx_description
1 polymer ?
#
loop_
_entity_poly.entity_id
_entity_poly.type
_entity_poly.pdbx_seq_one_letter_code
_entity_poly.pdbx_strand_id
1 'polypeptide(L)'
;MVPGSVFHSKMSRKLNIAIVGLGFGAEFIPIYQRHPQANMYAICQRSKEKLDAVGQAFGVEKRYQSFEDLIRDPKVDAVHINSPIHLHASQSIAALRAGKHVACTVPACTTIEEAREIVKASKESGKKYMMMETVVWSREYLYVRELRDTGRLGRIQFVRGSHLQNMDGWPGYWEGLPPMHYATHCVSPCLGIVNGEAEYVSCLGSGRISEARIAKYGSPFSFETAHFKVRNQDVAGEVTRYLFEAARQYQESFDCYGSQTSFEWQLTEHDDPVLHVGGEKVEKVKIPDYAHLLPEAIREFTTKCVYDLAENAHLSFIQGSGHGGSHPHLAHEFVTAVLENRPSFPDVHQSVNWTMVGILAHESALRAGEKMHLPNFRGV
;
A
#
# COMPACT_ATOMS: atom_id res chain seq x y z
N MET A 1 -36.49 2.48 43.10
CA MET A 1 -36.26 1.47 42.02
C MET A 1 -36.13 2.23 40.73
N VAL A 2 -34.91 2.31 40.19
CA VAL A 2 -34.62 2.94 38.88
C VAL A 2 -34.58 1.78 37.88
N PRO A 3 -35.31 1.84 36.76
CA PRO A 3 -35.28 0.76 35.77
C PRO A 3 -33.88 0.73 35.10
N GLY A 4 -33.22 -0.42 35.17
CA GLY A 4 -31.98 -0.66 34.48
C GLY A 4 -32.16 -0.54 32.98
N SER A 5 -31.42 0.36 32.35
CA SER A 5 -31.27 0.43 30.90
C SER A 5 -30.50 -0.79 30.42
N VAL A 6 -31.22 -1.74 29.84
CA VAL A 6 -30.65 -2.84 29.10
C VAL A 6 -29.99 -2.23 27.83
N PHE A 7 -28.69 -2.02 27.88
CA PHE A 7 -27.89 -1.77 26.66
C PHE A 7 -27.99 -3.03 25.80
N HIS A 8 -28.92 -3.04 24.86
CA HIS A 8 -28.88 -3.97 23.75
C HIS A 8 -27.63 -3.60 22.92
N SER A 9 -26.56 -4.35 23.10
CA SER A 9 -25.45 -4.40 22.16
C SER A 9 -26.07 -4.77 20.80
N LYS A 10 -26.29 -3.76 19.95
CA LYS A 10 -26.52 -4.02 18.52
C LYS A 10 -25.30 -4.80 18.05
N MET A 11 -25.46 -6.11 17.79
CA MET A 11 -24.46 -6.88 17.05
C MET A 11 -24.15 -6.10 15.79
N SER A 12 -22.98 -5.47 15.73
CA SER A 12 -22.58 -4.69 14.57
C SER A 12 -22.48 -5.66 13.39
N ARG A 13 -23.17 -5.33 12.30
CA ARG A 13 -23.11 -6.12 11.06
C ARG A 13 -21.64 -6.27 10.65
N LYS A 14 -21.19 -7.51 10.45
CA LYS A 14 -19.87 -7.79 9.89
C LYS A 14 -19.84 -7.45 8.40
N LEU A 15 -18.73 -6.88 7.95
CA LEU A 15 -18.48 -6.58 6.54
C LEU A 15 -18.11 -7.86 5.79
N ASN A 16 -18.89 -8.28 4.80
CA ASN A 16 -18.58 -9.43 3.94
C ASN A 16 -17.54 -9.03 2.90
N ILE A 17 -16.34 -9.58 3.04
CA ILE A 17 -15.18 -9.29 2.18
C ILE A 17 -14.92 -10.45 1.23
N ALA A 18 -14.64 -10.13 -0.01
CA ALA A 18 -14.15 -11.07 -1.01
C ALA A 18 -12.73 -10.69 -1.45
N ILE A 19 -11.83 -11.67 -1.53
CA ILE A 19 -10.47 -11.49 -2.03
C ILE A 19 -10.39 -11.93 -3.49
N VAL A 20 -9.79 -11.08 -4.34
CA VAL A 20 -9.56 -11.31 -5.77
C VAL A 20 -8.06 -11.42 -6.03
N GLY A 21 -7.62 -12.57 -6.57
CA GLY A 21 -6.19 -12.87 -6.73
C GLY A 21 -5.58 -13.50 -5.47
N LEU A 22 -5.27 -14.80 -5.56
CA LEU A 22 -4.84 -15.63 -4.43
C LEU A 22 -3.33 -15.92 -4.40
N GLY A 23 -2.53 -15.11 -5.08
CA GLY A 23 -1.09 -15.06 -4.85
C GLY A 23 -0.81 -14.41 -3.50
N PHE A 24 -0.53 -13.14 -3.52
CA PHE A 24 -0.35 -12.32 -2.33
C PHE A 24 -1.62 -12.18 -1.48
N GLY A 25 -2.81 -12.12 -2.11
CA GLY A 25 -4.07 -11.92 -1.41
C GLY A 25 -4.43 -13.02 -0.39
N ALA A 26 -3.89 -14.23 -0.52
CA ALA A 26 -4.15 -15.30 0.43
C ALA A 26 -3.67 -14.97 1.86
N GLU A 27 -2.67 -14.09 2.01
CA GLU A 27 -2.18 -13.63 3.31
C GLU A 27 -3.23 -12.90 4.15
N PHE A 28 -4.17 -12.26 3.51
CA PHE A 28 -5.22 -11.51 4.19
C PHE A 28 -6.41 -12.38 4.62
N ILE A 29 -6.51 -13.62 4.13
CA ILE A 29 -7.64 -14.51 4.46
C ILE A 29 -7.78 -14.69 5.97
N PRO A 30 -6.77 -15.18 6.72
CA PRO A 30 -6.94 -15.41 8.16
C PRO A 30 -7.06 -14.12 8.96
N ILE A 31 -6.56 -13.00 8.47
CA ILE A 31 -6.77 -11.69 9.11
C ILE A 31 -8.27 -11.34 9.06
N TYR A 32 -8.91 -11.40 7.89
CA TYR A 32 -10.34 -11.15 7.78
C TYR A 32 -11.20 -12.21 8.48
N GLN A 33 -10.78 -13.48 8.52
CA GLN A 33 -11.47 -14.53 9.26
C GLN A 33 -11.54 -14.25 10.76
N ARG A 34 -10.48 -13.69 11.34
CA ARG A 34 -10.39 -13.39 12.77
C ARG A 34 -10.82 -11.98 13.14
N HIS A 35 -10.89 -11.07 12.17
CA HIS A 35 -11.28 -9.70 12.45
C HIS A 35 -12.72 -9.64 13.01
N PRO A 36 -12.96 -9.01 14.18
CA PRO A 36 -14.27 -9.08 14.86
C PRO A 36 -15.42 -8.48 14.05
N GLN A 37 -15.13 -7.53 13.15
CA GLN A 37 -16.11 -6.81 12.34
C GLN A 37 -16.05 -7.17 10.85
N ALA A 38 -15.28 -8.18 10.45
CA ALA A 38 -15.24 -8.69 9.08
C ALA A 38 -15.70 -10.15 9.02
N ASN A 39 -16.12 -10.55 7.83
CA ASN A 39 -16.39 -11.92 7.45
C ASN A 39 -15.66 -12.20 6.14
N MET A 40 -14.72 -13.15 6.14
CA MET A 40 -14.07 -13.64 4.92
C MET A 40 -15.09 -14.45 4.13
N TYR A 41 -15.87 -13.77 3.30
CA TYR A 41 -17.04 -14.33 2.66
C TYR A 41 -16.74 -15.17 1.42
N ALA A 42 -15.86 -14.66 0.55
CA ALA A 42 -15.57 -15.32 -0.73
C ALA A 42 -14.13 -15.07 -1.21
N ILE A 43 -13.68 -15.96 -2.08
CA ILE A 43 -12.42 -15.82 -2.80
C ILE A 43 -12.65 -15.96 -4.31
N CYS A 44 -11.80 -15.27 -5.10
CA CYS A 44 -11.87 -15.30 -6.55
C CYS A 44 -10.48 -15.52 -7.17
N GLN A 45 -10.40 -16.51 -8.05
CA GLN A 45 -9.18 -16.85 -8.78
C GLN A 45 -9.54 -17.56 -10.09
N ARG A 46 -8.91 -17.17 -11.20
CA ARG A 46 -9.17 -17.77 -12.54
C ARG A 46 -8.80 -19.26 -12.59
N SER A 47 -7.63 -19.65 -12.04
CA SER A 47 -7.27 -21.06 -11.95
C SER A 47 -8.17 -21.76 -10.95
N LYS A 48 -8.95 -22.74 -11.42
CA LYS A 48 -9.82 -23.54 -10.57
C LYS A 48 -9.03 -24.36 -9.55
N GLU A 49 -7.89 -24.92 -9.96
CA GLU A 49 -7.00 -25.70 -9.10
C GLU A 49 -6.53 -24.86 -7.92
N LYS A 50 -5.96 -23.66 -8.18
CA LYS A 50 -5.51 -22.75 -7.12
C LYS A 50 -6.66 -22.27 -6.25
N LEU A 51 -7.81 -21.98 -6.84
CA LEU A 51 -9.02 -21.57 -6.13
C LEU A 51 -9.49 -22.63 -5.14
N ASP A 52 -9.53 -23.87 -5.59
CA ASP A 52 -9.97 -25.01 -4.75
C ASP A 52 -8.94 -25.32 -3.65
N ALA A 53 -7.64 -25.31 -3.97
CA ALA A 53 -6.59 -25.55 -3.00
C ALA A 53 -6.60 -24.49 -1.87
N VAL A 54 -6.65 -23.22 -2.20
CA VAL A 54 -6.70 -22.14 -1.21
C VAL A 54 -8.02 -22.15 -0.44
N GLY A 55 -9.15 -22.35 -1.15
CA GLY A 55 -10.46 -22.45 -0.50
C GLY A 55 -10.57 -23.61 0.50
N GLN A 56 -9.94 -24.73 0.20
CA GLN A 56 -9.89 -25.88 1.12
C GLN A 56 -8.95 -25.61 2.30
N ALA A 57 -7.74 -25.07 2.03
CA ALA A 57 -6.75 -24.80 3.07
C ALA A 57 -7.25 -23.80 4.13
N PHE A 58 -8.01 -22.79 3.72
CA PHE A 58 -8.56 -21.76 4.63
C PHE A 58 -10.04 -21.97 5.00
N GLY A 59 -10.68 -23.04 4.54
CA GLY A 59 -12.10 -23.28 4.84
C GLY A 59 -13.06 -22.24 4.24
N VAL A 60 -12.71 -21.63 3.08
CA VAL A 60 -13.58 -20.66 2.39
C VAL A 60 -14.43 -21.42 1.37
N GLU A 61 -15.72 -21.50 1.64
CA GLU A 61 -16.65 -22.27 0.80
C GLU A 61 -17.06 -21.52 -0.47
N LYS A 62 -17.30 -20.19 -0.37
CA LYS A 62 -17.77 -19.37 -1.48
C LYS A 62 -16.60 -19.02 -2.40
N ARG A 63 -16.65 -19.51 -3.64
CA ARG A 63 -15.54 -19.42 -4.59
C ARG A 63 -16.03 -18.99 -5.96
N TYR A 64 -15.28 -18.07 -6.61
CA TYR A 64 -15.59 -17.54 -7.92
C TYR A 64 -14.41 -17.69 -8.87
N GLN A 65 -14.63 -18.11 -10.10
CA GLN A 65 -13.62 -18.05 -11.16
C GLN A 65 -13.72 -16.74 -11.98
N SER A 66 -14.89 -16.09 -11.95
CA SER A 66 -15.17 -14.83 -12.63
C SER A 66 -15.28 -13.69 -11.61
N PHE A 67 -14.57 -12.62 -11.89
CA PHE A 67 -14.67 -11.37 -11.13
C PHE A 67 -16.05 -10.73 -11.28
N GLU A 68 -16.61 -10.79 -12.48
CA GLU A 68 -17.92 -10.24 -12.83
C GLU A 68 -19.03 -10.92 -12.02
N ASP A 69 -18.96 -12.24 -11.83
CA ASP A 69 -19.93 -12.97 -11.03
C ASP A 69 -19.79 -12.66 -9.53
N LEU A 70 -18.57 -12.48 -9.08
CA LEU A 70 -18.29 -12.08 -7.68
C LEU A 70 -18.92 -10.72 -7.36
N ILE A 71 -18.70 -9.70 -8.20
CA ILE A 71 -19.22 -8.35 -7.91
C ILE A 71 -20.74 -8.24 -8.06
N ARG A 72 -21.40 -9.18 -8.77
CA ARG A 72 -22.87 -9.28 -8.85
C ARG A 72 -23.49 -9.90 -7.61
N ASP A 73 -22.72 -10.60 -6.77
CA ASP A 73 -23.27 -11.18 -5.53
C ASP A 73 -23.68 -10.05 -4.57
N PRO A 74 -25.00 -9.92 -4.23
CA PRO A 74 -25.46 -8.86 -3.34
C PRO A 74 -24.98 -9.01 -1.90
N LYS A 75 -24.48 -10.19 -1.51
CA LYS A 75 -23.92 -10.42 -0.17
C LYS A 75 -22.49 -9.94 -0.01
N VAL A 76 -21.75 -9.68 -1.10
CA VAL A 76 -20.43 -9.07 -1.04
C VAL A 76 -20.57 -7.59 -0.75
N ASP A 77 -19.99 -7.12 0.35
CA ASP A 77 -19.97 -5.69 0.71
C ASP A 77 -18.71 -5.00 0.18
N ALA A 78 -17.58 -5.70 0.19
CA ALA A 78 -16.28 -5.16 -0.22
C ALA A 78 -15.43 -6.19 -0.94
N VAL A 79 -14.55 -5.72 -1.82
CA VAL A 79 -13.56 -6.54 -2.52
C VAL A 79 -12.15 -6.08 -2.18
N HIS A 80 -11.25 -7.05 -1.93
CA HIS A 80 -9.83 -6.80 -1.79
C HIS A 80 -9.13 -7.36 -3.04
N ILE A 81 -8.67 -6.44 -3.91
CA ILE A 81 -8.10 -6.73 -5.23
C ILE A 81 -6.59 -6.92 -5.10
N ASN A 82 -6.12 -8.12 -5.44
CA ASN A 82 -4.70 -8.53 -5.49
C ASN A 82 -4.40 -9.20 -6.84
N SER A 83 -5.10 -8.82 -7.87
CA SER A 83 -4.89 -9.30 -9.23
C SER A 83 -3.62 -8.67 -9.85
N PRO A 84 -3.20 -9.09 -11.06
CA PRO A 84 -2.12 -8.41 -11.78
C PRO A 84 -2.39 -6.91 -11.97
N ILE A 85 -1.34 -6.09 -11.88
CA ILE A 85 -1.41 -4.61 -11.80
C ILE A 85 -2.25 -3.99 -12.92
N HIS A 86 -2.15 -4.48 -14.15
CA HIS A 86 -2.93 -3.98 -15.29
C HIS A 86 -4.46 -4.16 -15.15
N LEU A 87 -4.93 -4.93 -14.16
CA LEU A 87 -6.35 -5.12 -13.85
C LEU A 87 -6.82 -4.27 -12.66
N HIS A 88 -5.92 -3.65 -11.91
CA HIS A 88 -6.28 -2.94 -10.67
C HIS A 88 -7.33 -1.86 -10.94
N ALA A 89 -7.08 -0.97 -11.89
CA ALA A 89 -8.01 0.11 -12.19
C ALA A 89 -9.36 -0.39 -12.72
N SER A 90 -9.35 -1.25 -13.74
CA SER A 90 -10.56 -1.77 -14.34
C SER A 90 -11.45 -2.53 -13.36
N GLN A 91 -10.87 -3.39 -12.53
CA GLN A 91 -11.59 -4.12 -11.49
C GLN A 91 -12.09 -3.20 -10.36
N SER A 92 -11.28 -2.23 -9.93
CA SER A 92 -11.69 -1.25 -8.93
C SER A 92 -12.89 -0.42 -9.39
N ILE A 93 -12.84 0.09 -10.62
CA ILE A 93 -13.93 0.88 -11.21
C ILE A 93 -15.20 0.03 -11.32
N ALA A 94 -15.10 -1.21 -11.82
CA ALA A 94 -16.25 -2.10 -11.96
C ALA A 94 -16.87 -2.45 -10.59
N ALA A 95 -16.04 -2.74 -9.57
CA ALA A 95 -16.52 -3.03 -8.22
C ALA A 95 -17.22 -1.83 -7.57
N LEU A 96 -16.61 -0.63 -7.66
CA LEU A 96 -17.22 0.61 -7.16
C LEU A 96 -18.60 0.86 -7.80
N ARG A 97 -18.69 0.75 -9.15
CA ARG A 97 -19.94 0.90 -9.89
C ARG A 97 -20.98 -0.18 -9.56
N ALA A 98 -20.52 -1.37 -9.17
CA ALA A 98 -21.39 -2.43 -8.66
C ALA A 98 -21.80 -2.24 -7.19
N GLY A 99 -21.45 -1.10 -6.58
CA GLY A 99 -21.82 -0.75 -5.21
C GLY A 99 -20.97 -1.46 -4.14
N LYS A 100 -19.76 -1.92 -4.47
CA LYS A 100 -18.83 -2.55 -3.53
C LYS A 100 -17.76 -1.55 -3.07
N HIS A 101 -17.37 -1.62 -1.78
CA HIS A 101 -16.15 -0.95 -1.32
C HIS A 101 -14.93 -1.66 -1.85
N VAL A 102 -13.83 -0.94 -2.06
CA VAL A 102 -12.62 -1.48 -2.69
C VAL A 102 -11.38 -1.22 -1.83
N ALA A 103 -10.70 -2.30 -1.48
CA ALA A 103 -9.30 -2.33 -1.08
C ALA A 103 -8.50 -2.85 -2.28
N CYS A 104 -7.48 -2.12 -2.76
CA CYS A 104 -6.69 -2.53 -3.91
C CYS A 104 -5.22 -2.48 -3.58
N THR A 105 -4.47 -3.56 -3.88
CA THR A 105 -3.01 -3.53 -3.77
C THR A 105 -2.39 -2.48 -4.68
N VAL A 106 -1.17 -2.12 -4.38
CA VAL A 106 -0.39 -1.11 -5.12
C VAL A 106 0.11 -1.60 -6.48
N PRO A 107 0.31 -0.69 -7.42
CA PRO A 107 -0.19 0.68 -7.49
C PRO A 107 -1.70 0.73 -7.80
N ALA A 108 -2.34 1.85 -7.54
CA ALA A 108 -3.80 2.00 -7.78
C ALA A 108 -4.19 1.86 -9.25
N CYS A 109 -3.33 2.34 -10.15
CA CYS A 109 -3.57 2.43 -11.59
C CYS A 109 -2.24 2.60 -12.35
N THR A 110 -2.30 2.65 -13.68
CA THR A 110 -1.15 2.80 -14.57
C THR A 110 -1.22 4.03 -15.48
N THR A 111 -2.36 4.74 -15.51
CA THR A 111 -2.57 5.95 -16.31
C THR A 111 -3.32 7.03 -15.52
N ILE A 112 -3.21 8.30 -16.00
CA ILE A 112 -3.94 9.44 -15.42
C ILE A 112 -5.46 9.26 -15.62
N GLU A 113 -5.86 8.72 -16.74
CA GLU A 113 -7.27 8.47 -17.08
C GLU A 113 -7.90 7.47 -16.13
N GLU A 114 -7.19 6.37 -15.85
CA GLU A 114 -7.60 5.38 -14.85
C GLU A 114 -7.73 5.99 -13.46
N ALA A 115 -6.77 6.84 -13.05
CA ALA A 115 -6.82 7.55 -11.78
C ALA A 115 -8.08 8.42 -11.65
N ARG A 116 -8.43 9.18 -12.69
CA ARG A 116 -9.66 9.99 -12.75
C ARG A 116 -10.92 9.15 -12.65
N GLU A 117 -10.97 8.03 -13.39
CA GLU A 117 -12.14 7.13 -13.38
C GLU A 117 -12.31 6.42 -12.03
N ILE A 118 -11.24 6.07 -11.31
CA ILE A 118 -11.34 5.51 -9.94
C ILE A 118 -11.96 6.55 -8.99
N VAL A 119 -11.48 7.79 -9.01
CA VAL A 119 -12.01 8.88 -8.18
C VAL A 119 -13.49 9.12 -8.48
N LYS A 120 -13.82 9.24 -9.77
CA LYS A 120 -15.19 9.43 -10.25
C LYS A 120 -16.11 8.28 -9.81
N ALA A 121 -15.71 7.03 -10.01
CA ALA A 121 -16.49 5.86 -9.62
C ALA A 121 -16.71 5.78 -8.10
N SER A 122 -15.69 6.12 -7.30
CA SER A 122 -15.79 6.19 -5.84
C SER A 122 -16.80 7.27 -5.40
N LYS A 123 -16.73 8.46 -6.01
CA LYS A 123 -17.64 9.58 -5.73
C LYS A 123 -19.08 9.26 -6.11
N GLU A 124 -19.30 8.76 -7.34
CA GLU A 124 -20.63 8.43 -7.87
C GLU A 124 -21.32 7.30 -7.10
N SER A 125 -20.57 6.27 -6.71
CA SER A 125 -21.12 5.16 -5.94
C SER A 125 -21.27 5.43 -4.44
N GLY A 126 -20.57 6.44 -3.91
CA GLY A 126 -20.46 6.68 -2.46
C GLY A 126 -19.67 5.59 -1.72
N LYS A 127 -18.95 4.71 -2.46
CA LYS A 127 -18.17 3.62 -1.88
C LYS A 127 -16.73 4.04 -1.61
N LYS A 128 -16.15 3.47 -0.55
CA LYS A 128 -14.77 3.74 -0.18
C LYS A 128 -13.82 3.00 -1.12
N TYR A 129 -12.73 3.67 -1.48
CA TYR A 129 -11.56 3.09 -2.13
C TYR A 129 -10.35 3.35 -1.25
N MET A 130 -9.55 2.33 -1.01
CA MET A 130 -8.29 2.40 -0.28
C MET A 130 -7.22 1.64 -1.03
N MET A 131 -6.10 2.29 -1.34
CA MET A 131 -4.90 1.60 -1.78
C MET A 131 -4.23 0.93 -0.58
N MET A 132 -3.99 -0.36 -0.67
CA MET A 132 -3.41 -1.18 0.40
C MET A 132 -1.88 -1.03 0.42
N GLU A 133 -1.44 0.20 0.68
CA GLU A 133 -0.03 0.54 0.74
C GLU A 133 0.57 0.10 2.08
N THR A 134 1.46 -0.88 2.01
CA THR A 134 2.01 -1.56 3.19
C THR A 134 2.90 -0.67 4.04
N VAL A 135 3.74 0.18 3.42
CA VAL A 135 4.74 0.96 4.17
C VAL A 135 4.10 2.00 5.09
N VAL A 136 2.95 2.60 4.71
CA VAL A 136 2.25 3.58 5.58
C VAL A 136 1.54 2.96 6.79
N TRP A 137 1.64 1.64 6.92
CA TRP A 137 1.14 0.88 8.07
C TRP A 137 2.21 -0.04 8.68
N SER A 138 3.48 0.05 8.21
CA SER A 138 4.60 -0.63 8.83
C SER A 138 4.85 -0.06 10.24
N ARG A 139 5.49 -0.86 11.10
CA ARG A 139 5.82 -0.42 12.45
C ARG A 139 6.71 0.82 12.48
N GLU A 140 7.62 0.93 11.54
CA GLU A 140 8.51 2.08 11.40
C GLU A 140 7.72 3.35 11.05
N TYR A 141 6.79 3.25 10.11
CA TYR A 141 5.91 4.37 9.77
C TYR A 141 5.01 4.77 10.95
N LEU A 142 4.43 3.80 11.65
CA LEU A 142 3.62 4.06 12.84
C LEU A 142 4.41 4.79 13.93
N TYR A 143 5.68 4.43 14.10
CA TYR A 143 6.58 5.09 15.03
C TYR A 143 6.85 6.56 14.63
N VAL A 144 7.19 6.81 13.36
CA VAL A 144 7.41 8.19 12.89
C VAL A 144 6.12 9.01 12.95
N ARG A 145 4.98 8.39 12.69
CA ARG A 145 3.66 9.02 12.87
C ARG A 145 3.43 9.41 14.34
N GLU A 146 3.78 8.56 15.30
CA GLU A 146 3.72 8.88 16.73
C GLU A 146 4.62 10.07 17.06
N LEU A 147 5.86 10.10 16.54
CA LEU A 147 6.76 11.25 16.72
C LEU A 147 6.16 12.55 16.16
N ARG A 148 5.50 12.48 15.02
CA ARG A 148 4.78 13.62 14.42
C ARG A 148 3.62 14.06 15.31
N ASP A 149 2.73 13.13 15.64
CA ASP A 149 1.47 13.41 16.35
C ASP A 149 1.72 13.92 17.79
N THR A 150 2.84 13.54 18.40
CA THR A 150 3.30 14.05 19.70
C THR A 150 4.13 15.34 19.60
N GLY A 151 4.34 15.86 18.37
CA GLY A 151 5.11 17.08 18.12
C GLY A 151 6.65 16.90 18.24
N ARG A 152 7.14 15.70 18.49
CA ARG A 152 8.58 15.43 18.69
C ARG A 152 9.43 15.67 17.45
N LEU A 153 8.89 15.53 16.25
CA LEU A 153 9.58 15.88 15.01
C LEU A 153 9.83 17.38 14.88
N GLY A 154 8.99 18.21 15.52
CA GLY A 154 8.90 19.61 15.20
C GLY A 154 8.32 19.84 13.82
N ARG A 155 8.78 20.87 13.10
CA ARG A 155 8.35 21.10 11.69
C ARG A 155 9.11 20.17 10.76
N ILE A 156 8.40 19.36 9.97
CA ILE A 156 9.03 18.52 8.94
C ILE A 156 9.57 19.42 7.84
N GLN A 157 10.86 19.25 7.51
CA GLN A 157 11.59 20.04 6.54
C GLN A 157 11.77 19.32 5.20
N PHE A 158 11.99 17.99 5.27
CA PHE A 158 12.29 17.16 4.11
C PHE A 158 11.94 15.70 4.39
N VAL A 159 11.58 14.96 3.35
CA VAL A 159 11.34 13.52 3.40
C VAL A 159 12.07 12.83 2.25
N ARG A 160 12.53 11.59 2.48
CA ARG A 160 13.21 10.81 1.47
C ARG A 160 12.75 9.36 1.54
N GLY A 161 12.57 8.71 0.38
CA GLY A 161 12.16 7.32 0.30
C GLY A 161 12.98 6.53 -0.72
N SER A 162 13.17 5.24 -0.45
CA SER A 162 13.83 4.34 -1.39
C SER A 162 13.10 3.01 -1.48
N HIS A 163 12.87 2.55 -2.70
CA HIS A 163 12.43 1.18 -2.95
C HIS A 163 13.40 0.54 -3.94
N LEU A 164 14.35 -0.16 -3.39
CA LEU A 164 15.44 -0.80 -4.11
C LEU A 164 15.12 -2.28 -4.21
N GLN A 165 15.00 -2.80 -5.45
CA GLN A 165 14.53 -4.17 -5.64
C GLN A 165 15.13 -4.77 -6.91
N ASN A 166 16.04 -5.75 -6.76
CA ASN A 166 16.48 -6.53 -7.91
C ASN A 166 15.41 -7.57 -8.26
N MET A 167 14.77 -7.40 -9.43
CA MET A 167 13.64 -8.22 -9.89
C MET A 167 14.08 -9.56 -10.53
N ASP A 168 15.36 -9.88 -10.53
CA ASP A 168 15.82 -11.17 -11.05
C ASP A 168 15.27 -12.32 -10.19
N GLY A 169 14.55 -13.24 -10.84
CA GLY A 169 13.90 -14.37 -10.16
C GLY A 169 12.54 -14.07 -9.51
N TRP A 170 12.01 -12.86 -9.65
CA TRP A 170 10.69 -12.53 -9.14
C TRP A 170 9.57 -13.03 -10.06
N PRO A 171 8.33 -13.23 -9.51
CA PRO A 171 7.19 -13.67 -10.30
C PRO A 171 6.84 -12.70 -11.43
N GLY A 172 6.43 -13.23 -12.59
CA GLY A 172 6.21 -12.47 -13.81
C GLY A 172 5.05 -11.45 -13.79
N TYR A 173 4.24 -11.39 -12.73
CA TYR A 173 3.16 -10.37 -12.63
C TYR A 173 3.67 -8.93 -12.44
N TRP A 174 4.94 -8.76 -12.15
CA TRP A 174 5.65 -7.48 -12.07
C TRP A 174 6.29 -7.06 -13.38
N GLU A 175 6.30 -7.95 -14.37
CA GLU A 175 7.00 -7.74 -15.61
C GLU A 175 6.38 -6.62 -16.45
N GLY A 176 7.23 -5.81 -17.07
CA GLY A 176 6.85 -4.80 -18.04
C GLY A 176 6.50 -3.41 -17.46
N LEU A 177 6.67 -3.20 -16.15
CA LEU A 177 6.50 -1.87 -15.57
C LEU A 177 7.87 -1.18 -15.41
N PRO A 178 8.01 0.08 -15.87
CA PRO A 178 9.20 0.90 -15.59
C PRO A 178 9.44 1.05 -14.08
N PRO A 179 10.67 1.35 -13.62
CA PRO A 179 10.99 1.42 -12.20
C PRO A 179 10.00 2.25 -11.39
N MET A 180 9.76 3.50 -11.78
CA MET A 180 8.90 4.39 -11.03
C MET A 180 7.41 4.07 -11.08
N HIS A 181 6.92 3.25 -12.02
CA HIS A 181 5.51 2.83 -12.02
C HIS A 181 5.12 2.01 -10.78
N TYR A 182 6.10 1.49 -10.07
CA TYR A 182 5.90 0.78 -8.80
C TYR A 182 6.65 1.47 -7.64
N ALA A 183 6.58 2.80 -7.58
CA ALA A 183 7.27 3.59 -6.57
C ALA A 183 6.42 3.91 -5.32
N THR A 184 5.20 3.39 -5.23
CA THR A 184 4.28 3.69 -4.12
C THR A 184 4.88 3.43 -2.76
N HIS A 185 5.67 2.36 -2.59
CA HIS A 185 6.30 2.01 -1.31
C HIS A 185 7.33 3.05 -0.80
N CYS A 186 7.94 3.84 -1.68
CA CYS A 186 8.82 4.94 -1.26
C CYS A 186 8.15 6.32 -1.32
N VAL A 187 7.16 6.50 -2.19
CA VAL A 187 6.40 7.76 -2.32
C VAL A 187 5.40 7.93 -1.16
N SER A 188 4.65 6.87 -0.89
CA SER A 188 3.52 6.92 0.05
C SER A 188 3.93 7.27 1.49
N PRO A 189 4.99 6.70 2.09
CA PRO A 189 5.38 7.09 3.44
C PRO A 189 5.84 8.54 3.50
N CYS A 190 6.51 9.04 2.46
CA CYS A 190 6.94 10.44 2.38
C CYS A 190 5.75 11.42 2.35
N LEU A 191 4.75 11.15 1.51
CA LEU A 191 3.57 11.99 1.42
C LEU A 191 2.60 11.76 2.59
N GLY A 192 2.50 10.52 3.07
CA GLY A 192 1.64 10.16 4.18
C GLY A 192 2.07 10.81 5.50
N ILE A 193 3.37 10.90 5.78
CA ILE A 193 3.85 11.47 7.05
C ILE A 193 3.58 12.98 7.13
N VAL A 194 3.51 13.67 6.01
CA VAL A 194 3.12 15.09 5.92
C VAL A 194 1.63 15.27 5.65
N ASN A 195 0.87 14.18 5.61
CA ASN A 195 -0.55 14.16 5.24
C ASN A 195 -0.83 14.95 3.96
N GLY A 196 0.01 14.74 2.94
CA GLY A 196 0.08 15.57 1.74
C GLY A 196 -0.18 14.83 0.44
N GLU A 197 -0.29 15.63 -0.61
CA GLU A 197 -0.33 15.23 -2.01
C GLU A 197 0.77 15.96 -2.77
N ALA A 198 1.37 15.30 -3.75
CA ALA A 198 2.37 15.93 -4.58
C ALA A 198 1.73 16.91 -5.57
N GLU A 199 2.40 18.03 -5.84
CA GLU A 199 2.00 19.06 -6.79
C GLU A 199 2.69 18.88 -8.14
N TYR A 200 4.00 18.61 -8.10
CA TYR A 200 4.81 18.32 -9.27
C TYR A 200 5.98 17.40 -8.91
N VAL A 201 6.54 16.76 -9.92
CA VAL A 201 7.70 15.87 -9.83
C VAL A 201 8.67 16.17 -10.97
N SER A 202 9.98 15.99 -10.71
CA SER A 202 11.06 15.98 -11.68
C SER A 202 11.96 14.79 -11.40
N CYS A 203 12.35 14.04 -12.44
CA CYS A 203 13.06 12.75 -12.28
C CYS A 203 14.19 12.62 -13.29
N LEU A 204 15.29 12.02 -12.85
CA LEU A 204 16.41 11.62 -13.71
C LEU A 204 16.54 10.10 -13.69
N GLY A 205 16.72 9.52 -14.88
CA GLY A 205 17.12 8.14 -15.06
C GLY A 205 18.65 8.01 -15.00
N SER A 206 19.12 6.88 -14.46
CA SER A 206 20.54 6.57 -14.31
C SER A 206 20.82 5.09 -14.57
N GLY A 207 22.06 4.79 -15.00
CA GLY A 207 22.44 3.45 -15.40
C GLY A 207 21.77 3.04 -16.72
N ARG A 208 22.09 1.84 -17.19
CA ARG A 208 21.49 1.26 -18.39
C ARG A 208 21.32 -0.24 -18.20
N ILE A 209 20.16 -0.74 -18.49
CA ILE A 209 19.84 -2.16 -18.51
C ILE A 209 20.04 -2.74 -19.91
N SER A 210 20.04 -4.07 -20.05
CA SER A 210 20.19 -4.74 -21.33
C SER A 210 19.06 -4.41 -22.31
N GLU A 211 19.36 -4.47 -23.62
CA GLU A 211 18.39 -4.18 -24.69
C GLU A 211 17.12 -5.05 -24.58
N ALA A 212 17.27 -6.32 -24.19
CA ALA A 212 16.14 -7.22 -23.98
C ALA A 212 15.21 -6.73 -22.82
N ARG A 213 15.80 -6.16 -21.78
CA ARG A 213 15.03 -5.57 -20.66
C ARG A 213 14.43 -4.24 -21.06
N ILE A 214 15.13 -3.40 -21.82
CA ILE A 214 14.56 -2.13 -22.34
C ILE A 214 13.29 -2.40 -23.13
N ALA A 215 13.32 -3.36 -24.05
CA ALA A 215 12.15 -3.73 -24.85
C ALA A 215 10.96 -4.20 -23.99
N LYS A 216 11.24 -4.88 -22.87
CA LYS A 216 10.22 -5.45 -21.99
C LYS A 216 9.65 -4.43 -21.00
N TYR A 217 10.48 -3.57 -20.45
CA TYR A 217 10.11 -2.64 -19.35
C TYR A 217 9.86 -1.21 -19.80
N GLY A 218 10.06 -0.90 -21.08
CA GLY A 218 9.82 0.44 -21.63
C GLY A 218 10.72 1.53 -21.03
N SER A 219 11.83 1.16 -20.36
CA SER A 219 12.74 2.07 -19.71
C SER A 219 14.18 1.65 -19.96
N PRO A 220 15.09 2.57 -20.36
CA PRO A 220 16.49 2.26 -20.49
C PRO A 220 17.23 2.24 -19.14
N PHE A 221 16.61 2.80 -18.10
CA PHE A 221 17.27 3.08 -16.83
C PHE A 221 17.21 1.91 -15.86
N SER A 222 18.32 1.64 -15.18
CA SER A 222 18.36 0.77 -14.01
C SER A 222 17.76 1.46 -12.79
N PHE A 223 18.10 2.74 -12.60
CA PHE A 223 17.62 3.62 -11.51
C PHE A 223 16.80 4.78 -12.05
N GLU A 224 15.83 5.20 -11.28
CA GLU A 224 15.14 6.48 -11.43
C GLU A 224 15.07 7.18 -10.08
N THR A 225 15.51 8.45 -10.02
CA THR A 225 15.49 9.29 -8.81
C THR A 225 14.71 10.55 -9.08
N ALA A 226 13.70 10.80 -8.26
CA ALA A 226 12.76 11.90 -8.42
C ALA A 226 12.73 12.83 -7.22
N HIS A 227 12.57 14.11 -7.46
CA HIS A 227 12.20 15.13 -6.48
C HIS A 227 10.76 15.56 -6.71
N PHE A 228 9.99 15.70 -5.63
CA PHE A 228 8.62 16.19 -5.69
C PHE A 228 8.38 17.32 -4.69
N LYS A 229 7.41 18.18 -4.99
CA LYS A 229 6.92 19.23 -4.09
C LYS A 229 5.58 18.83 -3.52
N VAL A 230 5.40 18.98 -2.20
CA VAL A 230 4.11 18.76 -1.54
C VAL A 230 3.20 19.97 -1.78
N ARG A 231 1.97 19.71 -2.20
CA ARG A 231 0.96 20.72 -2.51
C ARG A 231 0.61 21.54 -1.27
N ASN A 232 0.61 22.87 -1.40
CA ASN A 232 0.26 23.81 -0.32
C ASN A 232 1.08 23.64 0.98
N GLN A 233 2.25 23.03 0.90
CA GLN A 233 3.15 22.86 2.04
C GLN A 233 4.57 23.28 1.65
N ASP A 234 5.33 23.74 2.63
CA ASP A 234 6.75 24.11 2.43
C ASP A 234 7.67 22.92 2.64
N VAL A 235 7.29 21.78 2.05
CA VAL A 235 8.02 20.50 2.11
C VAL A 235 8.26 20.00 0.70
N ALA A 236 9.43 19.44 0.48
CA ALA A 236 9.78 18.67 -0.70
C ALA A 236 10.27 17.28 -0.28
N GLY A 237 10.33 16.37 -1.23
CA GLY A 237 10.85 15.03 -0.98
C GLY A 237 11.64 14.50 -2.17
N GLU A 238 12.41 13.46 -1.88
CA GLU A 238 13.18 12.68 -2.84
C GLU A 238 12.77 11.21 -2.75
N VAL A 239 12.66 10.56 -3.91
CA VAL A 239 12.39 9.11 -3.97
C VAL A 239 13.25 8.45 -5.03
N THR A 240 13.76 7.27 -4.70
CA THR A 240 14.61 6.48 -5.61
C THR A 240 14.06 5.07 -5.74
N ARG A 241 14.04 4.57 -6.98
CA ARG A 241 13.72 3.18 -7.29
C ARG A 241 14.66 2.59 -8.32
N TYR A 242 15.02 1.30 -8.13
CA TYR A 242 15.62 0.50 -9.17
C TYR A 242 14.98 -0.90 -9.27
N LEU A 243 15.20 -1.57 -10.42
CA LEU A 243 14.67 -2.89 -10.69
C LEU A 243 15.74 -3.94 -11.01
N PHE A 244 16.91 -3.56 -11.54
CA PHE A 244 17.91 -4.48 -12.06
C PHE A 244 19.33 -3.95 -11.94
N GLU A 245 20.30 -4.89 -12.02
CA GLU A 245 21.72 -4.60 -12.20
C GLU A 245 22.32 -3.76 -11.08
N ALA A 246 21.82 -3.95 -9.86
CA ALA A 246 22.37 -3.41 -8.63
C ALA A 246 22.54 -4.52 -7.60
N ALA A 247 23.65 -4.47 -6.85
CA ALA A 247 24.03 -5.54 -5.94
C ALA A 247 23.11 -5.64 -4.70
N ARG A 248 22.48 -4.54 -4.28
CA ARG A 248 21.55 -4.58 -3.16
C ARG A 248 20.24 -5.24 -3.60
N GLN A 249 19.91 -6.38 -2.97
CA GLN A 249 18.76 -7.18 -3.39
C GLN A 249 17.44 -6.50 -3.12
N TYR A 250 17.27 -5.92 -1.92
CA TYR A 250 16.00 -5.32 -1.51
C TYR A 250 16.18 -4.23 -0.44
N GLN A 251 15.34 -3.20 -0.50
CA GLN A 251 15.08 -2.24 0.58
C GLN A 251 13.79 -1.48 0.28
N GLU A 252 12.89 -1.42 1.23
CA GLU A 252 11.82 -0.43 1.31
C GLU A 252 12.12 0.46 2.51
N SER A 253 12.24 1.77 2.30
CA SER A 253 12.64 2.68 3.37
C SER A 253 12.13 4.10 3.15
N PHE A 254 12.03 4.84 4.24
CA PHE A 254 11.88 6.29 4.19
C PHE A 254 12.60 6.95 5.36
N ASP A 255 13.01 8.19 5.15
CA ASP A 255 13.59 9.07 6.17
C ASP A 255 12.72 10.31 6.32
N CYS A 256 12.68 10.87 7.52
CA CYS A 256 11.93 12.06 7.84
C CYS A 256 12.79 13.05 8.65
N TYR A 257 13.05 14.22 8.07
CA TYR A 257 13.89 15.24 8.65
C TYR A 257 13.03 16.36 9.26
N GLY A 258 12.93 16.34 10.59
CA GLY A 258 12.22 17.35 11.37
C GLY A 258 13.17 18.37 11.99
N SER A 259 12.63 19.51 12.41
CA SER A 259 13.42 20.60 13.02
C SER A 259 13.90 20.28 14.46
N GLN A 260 13.33 19.26 15.11
CA GLN A 260 13.70 18.84 16.45
C GLN A 260 14.22 17.41 16.49
N THR A 261 13.62 16.51 15.71
CA THR A 261 14.06 15.12 15.57
C THR A 261 14.00 14.71 14.12
N SER A 262 15.01 13.98 13.65
CA SER A 262 15.04 13.31 12.37
C SER A 262 15.08 11.81 12.58
N PHE A 263 14.37 11.10 11.72
CA PHE A 263 14.35 9.63 11.68
C PHE A 263 15.02 9.17 10.38
N GLU A 264 15.97 8.28 10.51
CA GLU A 264 16.61 7.59 9.39
C GLU A 264 16.39 6.08 9.51
N TRP A 265 15.94 5.48 8.40
CA TRP A 265 15.70 4.05 8.31
C TRP A 265 16.99 3.25 8.49
N GLN A 266 16.88 2.03 9.00
CA GLN A 266 18.03 1.14 9.18
C GLN A 266 18.76 0.85 7.86
N LEU A 267 20.07 0.84 7.91
CA LEU A 267 20.91 0.58 6.72
C LEU A 267 20.83 -0.88 6.25
N THR A 268 20.69 -1.82 7.18
CA THR A 268 20.56 -3.26 6.92
C THR A 268 19.32 -3.80 7.63
N GLU A 269 18.76 -4.90 7.15
CA GLU A 269 17.55 -5.52 7.71
C GLU A 269 17.66 -5.91 9.20
N HIS A 270 18.88 -6.13 9.69
CA HIS A 270 19.14 -6.55 11.07
C HIS A 270 19.56 -5.41 11.99
N ASP A 271 19.63 -4.20 11.46
CA ASP A 271 19.98 -3.00 12.23
C ASP A 271 18.71 -2.29 12.75
N ASP A 272 18.92 -1.33 13.63
CA ASP A 272 17.85 -0.48 14.14
C ASP A 272 17.87 0.88 13.44
N PRO A 273 16.71 1.51 13.24
CA PRO A 273 16.66 2.89 12.75
C PRO A 273 17.29 3.85 13.74
N VAL A 274 17.65 5.02 13.22
CA VAL A 274 18.39 6.05 13.96
C VAL A 274 17.55 7.31 14.13
N LEU A 275 17.54 7.86 15.34
CA LEU A 275 17.04 9.21 15.61
C LEU A 275 18.19 10.18 15.84
N HIS A 276 18.11 11.35 15.20
CA HIS A 276 18.92 12.52 15.52
C HIS A 276 18.05 13.51 16.29
N VAL A 277 18.41 13.80 17.55
CA VAL A 277 17.58 14.61 18.45
C VAL A 277 18.35 15.88 18.85
N GLY A 278 17.76 17.04 18.60
CA GLY A 278 18.30 18.34 18.99
C GLY A 278 19.66 18.70 18.39
N GLY A 279 20.11 18.01 17.34
CA GLY A 279 21.38 18.25 16.65
C GLY A 279 22.62 17.61 17.29
N GLU A 280 22.52 17.09 18.52
CA GLU A 280 23.67 16.54 19.24
C GLU A 280 23.53 15.05 19.59
N LYS A 281 22.32 14.58 19.85
CA LYS A 281 22.06 13.21 20.29
C LYS A 281 21.69 12.30 19.14
N VAL A 282 22.38 11.16 19.02
CA VAL A 282 22.09 10.11 18.05
C VAL A 282 21.71 8.85 18.81
N GLU A 283 20.55 8.27 18.49
CA GLU A 283 20.02 7.09 19.18
C GLU A 283 19.60 6.02 18.18
N LYS A 284 19.99 4.76 18.40
CA LYS A 284 19.34 3.61 17.76
C LYS A 284 18.06 3.28 18.52
N VAL A 285 16.98 3.02 17.79
CA VAL A 285 15.65 2.88 18.38
C VAL A 285 15.05 1.52 18.06
N LYS A 286 14.63 0.81 19.11
CA LYS A 286 13.81 -0.40 18.97
C LYS A 286 12.38 0.00 18.70
N ILE A 287 11.89 -0.36 17.53
CA ILE A 287 10.52 -0.06 17.10
C ILE A 287 9.56 -1.10 17.69
N PRO A 288 8.49 -0.69 18.40
CA PRO A 288 7.46 -1.61 18.86
C PRO A 288 6.62 -2.17 17.70
N ASP A 289 5.93 -3.28 17.93
CA ASP A 289 5.10 -3.94 16.92
C ASP A 289 3.75 -3.25 16.67
N TYR A 290 3.37 -2.29 17.50
CA TYR A 290 2.08 -1.58 17.45
C TYR A 290 0.83 -2.47 17.48
N ALA A 291 0.96 -3.73 17.91
CA ALA A 291 -0.16 -4.67 18.02
C ALA A 291 -1.30 -4.15 18.91
N HIS A 292 -0.98 -3.29 19.89
CA HIS A 292 -1.96 -2.70 20.79
C HIS A 292 -3.01 -1.81 20.10
N LEU A 293 -2.72 -1.33 18.88
CA LEU A 293 -3.67 -0.54 18.07
C LEU A 293 -4.73 -1.42 17.38
N LEU A 294 -4.61 -2.73 17.47
CA LEU A 294 -5.47 -3.70 16.78
C LEU A 294 -6.41 -4.44 17.73
N PRO A 295 -7.57 -4.91 17.25
CA PRO A 295 -8.36 -5.90 17.95
C PRO A 295 -7.53 -7.12 18.33
N GLU A 296 -7.71 -7.63 19.54
CA GLU A 296 -6.91 -8.74 20.10
C GLU A 296 -6.80 -9.95 19.16
N ALA A 297 -7.90 -10.29 18.50
CA ALA A 297 -7.99 -11.46 17.61
C ALA A 297 -7.06 -11.43 16.39
N ILE A 298 -6.52 -10.25 16.01
CA ILE A 298 -5.62 -10.08 14.86
C ILE A 298 -4.24 -9.54 15.22
N ARG A 299 -3.93 -9.32 16.50
CA ARG A 299 -2.64 -8.78 16.96
C ARG A 299 -1.45 -9.65 16.59
N GLU A 300 -1.60 -10.97 16.64
CA GLU A 300 -0.50 -11.87 16.33
C GLU A 300 0.03 -11.72 14.89
N PHE A 301 -0.79 -11.22 13.97
CA PHE A 301 -0.39 -11.01 12.58
C PHE A 301 0.55 -9.82 12.36
N THR A 302 0.86 -9.04 13.38
CA THR A 302 1.93 -8.03 13.33
C THR A 302 3.32 -8.65 13.34
N THR A 303 3.46 -9.90 13.78
CA THR A 303 4.74 -10.61 13.93
C THR A 303 4.77 -11.99 13.31
N LYS A 304 3.62 -12.56 12.98
CA LYS A 304 3.51 -13.88 12.33
C LYS A 304 3.23 -13.76 10.85
N CYS A 305 3.95 -14.53 10.04
CA CYS A 305 3.54 -14.83 8.68
C CYS A 305 2.22 -15.59 8.70
N VAL A 306 1.33 -15.25 7.77
CA VAL A 306 -0.05 -15.73 7.77
C VAL A 306 -0.24 -16.93 6.84
N TYR A 307 0.63 -17.08 5.87
CA TYR A 307 0.57 -18.07 4.81
C TYR A 307 1.76 -19.02 4.91
N ASP A 308 1.52 -20.34 4.81
CA ASP A 308 2.60 -21.31 4.74
C ASP A 308 3.29 -21.22 3.38
N LEU A 309 4.55 -20.85 3.42
CA LEU A 309 5.34 -20.50 2.25
C LEU A 309 6.29 -21.60 1.81
N ALA A 310 6.27 -22.76 2.45
CA ALA A 310 7.20 -23.84 2.13
C ALA A 310 7.18 -24.23 0.63
N GLU A 311 6.05 -24.01 -0.04
CA GLU A 311 5.89 -24.26 -1.47
C GLU A 311 5.79 -22.96 -2.33
N ASN A 312 5.66 -21.81 -1.71
CA ASN A 312 5.48 -20.51 -2.38
C ASN A 312 6.37 -19.42 -1.78
N ALA A 313 7.65 -19.70 -1.57
CA ALA A 313 8.61 -18.74 -1.02
C ALA A 313 8.60 -17.43 -1.83
N HIS A 314 7.85 -16.44 -1.35
CA HIS A 314 7.81 -15.10 -1.90
C HIS A 314 8.87 -14.27 -1.17
N LEU A 315 9.75 -13.58 -1.91
CA LEU A 315 10.86 -12.83 -1.31
C LEU A 315 10.38 -11.69 -0.37
N SER A 316 9.17 -11.18 -0.54
CA SER A 316 8.56 -10.20 0.38
C SER A 316 8.34 -10.75 1.80
N PHE A 317 8.40 -12.06 2.00
CA PHE A 317 8.29 -12.71 3.31
C PHE A 317 9.61 -12.80 4.07
N ILE A 318 10.73 -12.62 3.41
CA ILE A 318 12.06 -12.58 4.04
C ILE A 318 12.16 -11.42 5.04
N GLN A 319 11.34 -10.38 4.88
CA GLN A 319 11.29 -9.23 5.78
C GLN A 319 10.57 -9.47 7.11
N GLY A 320 10.13 -10.69 7.37
CA GLY A 320 9.44 -11.07 8.60
C GLY A 320 8.06 -10.40 8.75
N SER A 321 7.05 -11.16 9.16
CA SER A 321 5.70 -10.66 9.47
C SER A 321 5.08 -9.70 8.44
N GLY A 322 5.17 -10.02 7.13
CA GLY A 322 4.50 -9.29 6.06
C GLY A 322 4.71 -7.77 6.10
N HIS A 323 5.71 -7.24 5.41
CA HIS A 323 5.98 -5.79 5.27
C HIS A 323 5.94 -5.04 6.63
N GLY A 324 6.80 -5.43 7.56
CA GLY A 324 6.90 -4.73 8.85
C GLY A 324 5.63 -4.79 9.72
N GLY A 325 4.83 -5.86 9.57
CA GLY A 325 3.61 -6.07 10.37
C GLY A 325 2.39 -5.28 9.91
N SER A 326 2.40 -4.73 8.69
CA SER A 326 1.37 -3.81 8.19
C SER A 326 0.04 -4.46 7.83
N HIS A 327 0.01 -5.74 7.44
CA HIS A 327 -1.18 -6.38 6.88
C HIS A 327 -2.42 -6.34 7.80
N PRO A 328 -2.34 -6.64 9.11
CA PRO A 328 -3.51 -6.54 9.98
C PRO A 328 -3.95 -5.09 10.19
N HIS A 329 -3.03 -4.11 10.17
CA HIS A 329 -3.36 -2.69 10.26
C HIS A 329 -4.12 -2.21 9.02
N LEU A 330 -3.68 -2.61 7.82
CA LEU A 330 -4.36 -2.32 6.55
C LEU A 330 -5.79 -2.87 6.54
N ALA A 331 -5.93 -4.16 6.90
CA ALA A 331 -7.24 -4.80 6.96
C ALA A 331 -8.16 -4.12 7.99
N HIS A 332 -7.62 -3.76 9.16
CA HIS A 332 -8.37 -3.08 10.21
C HIS A 332 -8.79 -1.67 9.79
N GLU A 333 -7.88 -0.88 9.23
CA GLU A 333 -8.19 0.46 8.72
C GLU A 333 -9.29 0.42 7.67
N PHE A 334 -9.18 -0.47 6.68
CA PHE A 334 -10.19 -0.58 5.64
C PHE A 334 -11.57 -0.94 6.20
N VAL A 335 -11.65 -1.98 7.05
CA VAL A 335 -12.91 -2.41 7.68
C VAL A 335 -13.52 -1.29 8.50
N THR A 336 -12.72 -0.63 9.33
CA THR A 336 -13.16 0.44 10.23
C THR A 336 -13.62 1.66 9.45
N ALA A 337 -12.86 2.09 8.44
CA ALA A 337 -13.24 3.23 7.58
C ALA A 337 -14.58 3.01 6.88
N VAL A 338 -14.85 1.79 6.40
CA VAL A 338 -16.14 1.43 5.78
C VAL A 338 -17.28 1.48 6.79
N LEU A 339 -17.11 0.83 7.96
CA LEU A 339 -18.17 0.72 8.97
C LEU A 339 -18.50 2.06 9.64
N GLU A 340 -17.48 2.89 9.85
CA GLU A 340 -17.62 4.24 10.41
C GLU A 340 -18.01 5.30 9.38
N ASN A 341 -18.07 4.90 8.11
CA ASN A 341 -18.35 5.79 6.97
C ASN A 341 -17.41 7.02 6.92
N ARG A 342 -16.16 6.85 7.30
CA ARG A 342 -15.12 7.89 7.20
C ARG A 342 -14.18 7.64 6.01
N PRO A 343 -13.37 8.63 5.60
CA PRO A 343 -12.27 8.37 4.69
C PRO A 343 -11.31 7.32 5.26
N SER A 344 -10.79 6.44 4.39
CA SER A 344 -9.67 5.55 4.72
C SER A 344 -8.33 6.30 4.66
N PHE A 345 -7.30 5.71 5.18
CA PHE A 345 -5.94 6.18 4.97
C PHE A 345 -5.06 5.09 4.30
N PRO A 346 -4.58 5.36 3.07
CA PRO A 346 -4.87 6.53 2.23
C PRO A 346 -6.32 6.55 1.73
N ASP A 347 -6.87 7.76 1.52
CA ASP A 347 -8.15 7.93 0.83
C ASP A 347 -7.98 7.77 -0.70
N VAL A 348 -9.09 7.82 -1.45
CA VAL A 348 -9.04 7.65 -2.91
C VAL A 348 -8.16 8.71 -3.59
N HIS A 349 -8.15 9.96 -3.11
CA HIS A 349 -7.38 11.04 -3.70
C HIS A 349 -5.88 10.89 -3.42
N GLN A 350 -5.53 10.54 -2.17
CA GLN A 350 -4.16 10.20 -1.79
C GLN A 350 -3.66 8.98 -2.58
N SER A 351 -4.46 7.93 -2.67
CA SER A 351 -4.12 6.69 -3.38
C SER A 351 -3.71 6.95 -4.83
N VAL A 352 -4.53 7.71 -5.56
CA VAL A 352 -4.22 8.03 -6.96
C VAL A 352 -3.10 9.06 -7.10
N ASN A 353 -3.02 10.09 -6.23
CA ASN A 353 -1.95 11.09 -6.29
C ASN A 353 -0.59 10.44 -6.04
N TRP A 354 -0.46 9.60 -5.00
CA TRP A 354 0.80 8.93 -4.67
C TRP A 354 1.25 7.98 -5.77
N THR A 355 0.30 7.28 -6.42
CA THR A 355 0.58 6.47 -7.60
C THR A 355 1.07 7.32 -8.77
N MET A 356 0.43 8.48 -9.01
CA MET A 356 0.78 9.37 -10.13
C MET A 356 2.18 9.99 -9.99
N VAL A 357 2.71 10.16 -8.77
CA VAL A 357 4.11 10.61 -8.60
C VAL A 357 5.06 9.70 -9.35
N GLY A 358 4.92 8.39 -9.20
CA GLY A 358 5.79 7.43 -9.89
C GLY A 358 5.60 7.45 -11.42
N ILE A 359 4.37 7.45 -11.90
CA ILE A 359 4.07 7.46 -13.33
C ILE A 359 4.63 8.72 -14.00
N LEU A 360 4.38 9.89 -13.43
CA LEU A 360 4.89 11.15 -13.98
C LEU A 360 6.40 11.35 -13.75
N ALA A 361 6.98 10.71 -12.72
CA ALA A 361 8.43 10.66 -12.55
C ALA A 361 9.10 9.91 -13.71
N HIS A 362 8.58 8.75 -14.10
CA HIS A 362 9.08 8.04 -15.27
C HIS A 362 8.99 8.87 -16.55
N GLU A 363 7.85 9.51 -16.81
CA GLU A 363 7.69 10.43 -17.95
C GLU A 363 8.72 11.58 -17.92
N SER A 364 8.98 12.14 -16.73
CA SER A 364 10.00 13.15 -16.52
C SER A 364 11.41 12.63 -16.86
N ALA A 365 11.75 11.42 -16.42
CA ALA A 365 13.04 10.81 -16.69
C ALA A 365 13.28 10.62 -18.21
N LEU A 366 12.25 10.17 -18.94
CA LEU A 366 12.31 10.07 -20.41
C LEU A 366 12.46 11.40 -21.12
N ARG A 367 12.14 12.52 -20.45
CA ARG A 367 12.25 13.91 -20.93
C ARG A 367 13.38 14.69 -20.24
N ALA A 368 14.43 13.99 -19.84
CA ALA A 368 15.64 14.58 -19.24
C ALA A 368 15.38 15.48 -18.02
N GLY A 369 14.41 15.10 -17.17
CA GLY A 369 14.13 15.81 -15.94
C GLY A 369 13.08 16.91 -16.04
N GLU A 370 12.31 16.95 -17.13
CA GLU A 370 11.21 17.92 -17.29
C GLU A 370 10.27 17.88 -16.08
N LYS A 371 9.90 19.04 -15.58
CA LYS A 371 8.96 19.18 -14.48
C LYS A 371 7.55 18.80 -14.91
N MET A 372 7.00 17.75 -14.28
CA MET A 372 5.67 17.23 -14.55
C MET A 372 4.70 17.64 -13.44
N HIS A 373 3.60 18.31 -13.77
CA HIS A 373 2.57 18.69 -12.81
C HIS A 373 1.55 17.56 -12.60
N LEU A 374 1.26 17.25 -11.34
CA LEU A 374 0.25 16.26 -10.99
C LEU A 374 -1.16 16.89 -11.06
N PRO A 375 -2.14 16.18 -11.63
CA PRO A 375 -3.53 16.60 -11.57
C PRO A 375 -4.04 16.80 -10.14
N ASN A 376 -4.94 17.74 -9.93
CA ASN A 376 -5.66 17.86 -8.68
C ASN A 376 -6.91 16.97 -8.73
N PHE A 377 -6.81 15.80 -8.14
CA PHE A 377 -7.91 14.82 -8.13
C PHE A 377 -9.06 15.18 -7.18
N ARG A 378 -8.87 16.10 -6.25
CA ARG A 378 -9.96 16.56 -5.36
C ARG A 378 -10.97 17.49 -6.06
N GLY A 379 -10.63 17.96 -7.26
CA GLY A 379 -11.51 18.77 -8.10
C GLY A 379 -12.33 17.97 -9.13
N VAL A 380 -12.22 16.64 -9.12
CA VAL A 380 -12.92 15.72 -10.06
C VAL A 380 -14.34 15.42 -9.60
#